data_7f79f94d551c224ddc7d390a46802422
#
_entry.id   7f79f94d551c224ddc7d390a46802422
#
_cell.length_a   1.000
_cell.length_b   1.000
_cell.length_c   1.000
_cell.angle_alpha   90.00
_cell.angle_beta   90.00
_cell.angle_gamma   90.00
#
_symmetry.space_group_name_H-M   'P 1'
#
loop_
_entity.id
_entity.type
_entity.pdbx_description
1 polymer ?
#
loop_
_entity_poly.entity_id
_entity_poly.type
_entity_poly.pdbx_seq_one_letter_code
_entity_poly.pdbx_strand_id
1 'polypeptide(L)'
;MKKHANVALFVPHAGCPHQCSFCNQKTISGSVKALSTQDVKTACEIAIKSGNTSPESSEIAFFGGSFTAIDEEYMISLLAEAKKYIDSFKGVRISTRPDCINEHKLEILKKYGVTSIELGAQSTDDGVLRINRRGHTAKDIENASMLIRESGFELGLQMMTGLMGSSFEKDIKTAEKLIELKPDTVRIYPTIVLENTPLADCMKSGEYTCLLYTS
;
A
#
# COMPACT_ATOMS: atom_id res chain seq x y z
N MET A 1 -18.18 -19.76 -2.10
CA MET A 1 -16.99 -18.96 -1.72
C MET A 1 -17.48 -17.67 -1.07
N LYS A 2 -17.15 -17.45 0.22
CA LYS A 2 -17.38 -16.14 0.85
C LYS A 2 -16.49 -15.12 0.15
N LYS A 3 -17.04 -13.98 -0.27
CA LYS A 3 -16.27 -12.92 -0.91
C LYS A 3 -15.31 -12.31 0.11
N HIS A 4 -14.04 -12.14 -0.29
CA HIS A 4 -13.10 -11.32 0.47
C HIS A 4 -13.62 -9.88 0.56
N ALA A 5 -13.63 -9.30 1.75
CA ALA A 5 -14.12 -7.95 1.98
C ALA A 5 -13.17 -7.22 2.94
N ASN A 6 -12.91 -5.95 2.64
CA ASN A 6 -12.08 -5.09 3.49
C ASN A 6 -12.93 -3.96 4.08
N VAL A 7 -12.76 -3.72 5.39
CA VAL A 7 -13.13 -2.44 5.99
C VAL A 7 -11.99 -1.47 5.70
N ALA A 8 -12.16 -0.70 4.63
CA ALA A 8 -11.13 0.21 4.15
C ALA A 8 -11.05 1.47 5.03
N LEU A 9 -9.91 1.68 5.66
CA LEU A 9 -9.57 2.84 6.47
C LEU A 9 -8.44 3.61 5.78
N PHE A 10 -8.72 4.83 5.39
CA PHE A 10 -7.76 5.62 4.65
C PHE A 10 -6.90 6.47 5.61
N VAL A 11 -5.59 6.21 5.61
CA VAL A 11 -4.62 7.00 6.37
C VAL A 11 -4.01 8.02 5.42
N PRO A 12 -4.42 9.31 5.49
CA PRO A 12 -3.89 10.31 4.59
C PRO A 12 -2.42 10.59 4.87
N HIS A 13 -1.76 11.14 3.92
CA HIS A 13 -0.37 11.46 3.65
C HIS A 13 0.60 11.80 4.81
N ALA A 14 0.26 11.55 6.07
CA ALA A 14 1.08 11.93 7.23
C ALA A 14 2.45 11.20 7.32
N GLY A 15 2.68 10.16 6.51
CA GLY A 15 3.85 9.29 6.68
C GLY A 15 4.69 9.02 5.42
N CYS A 16 4.38 9.60 4.25
CA CYS A 16 5.23 9.35 3.08
C CYS A 16 6.47 10.26 3.11
N PRO A 17 7.69 9.71 3.27
CA PRO A 17 8.93 10.50 3.30
C PRO A 17 9.29 11.12 1.94
N HIS A 18 8.68 10.62 0.85
CA HIS A 18 8.92 11.06 -0.53
C HIS A 18 7.60 11.33 -1.25
N GLN A 19 7.61 12.33 -2.13
CA GLN A 19 6.51 12.62 -3.03
C GLN A 19 6.77 11.97 -4.38
N CYS A 20 6.09 10.84 -4.65
CA CYS A 20 6.18 10.16 -5.94
C CYS A 20 5.63 11.03 -7.07
N SER A 21 6.21 10.92 -8.28
CA SER A 21 5.85 11.74 -9.44
C SER A 21 4.38 11.63 -9.85
N PHE A 22 3.76 10.47 -9.61
CA PHE A 22 2.40 10.13 -10.01
C PHE A 22 1.36 10.28 -8.89
N CYS A 23 1.77 10.63 -7.66
CA CYS A 23 0.90 10.54 -6.49
C CYS A 23 0.46 11.91 -5.99
N ASN A 24 -0.85 12.05 -5.81
CA ASN A 24 -1.46 13.17 -5.09
C ASN A 24 -2.49 12.61 -4.10
N GLN A 25 -2.06 12.31 -2.91
CA GLN A 25 -2.90 11.71 -1.86
C GLN A 25 -4.10 12.60 -1.50
N LYS A 26 -3.97 13.92 -1.56
CA LYS A 26 -5.07 14.85 -1.29
C LYS A 26 -6.20 14.69 -2.31
N THR A 27 -5.85 14.52 -3.59
CA THR A 27 -6.82 14.31 -4.66
C THR A 27 -7.42 12.90 -4.59
N ILE A 28 -6.60 11.88 -4.29
CA ILE A 28 -7.04 10.48 -4.24
C ILE A 28 -8.00 10.24 -3.07
N SER A 29 -7.71 10.79 -1.89
CA SER A 29 -8.51 10.51 -0.70
C SER A 29 -9.72 11.41 -0.52
N GLY A 30 -9.69 12.61 -1.13
CA GLY A 30 -10.68 13.66 -0.83
C GLY A 30 -10.69 14.10 0.65
N SER A 31 -9.82 13.52 1.49
CA SER A 31 -9.76 13.77 2.92
C SER A 31 -8.48 14.49 3.29
N VAL A 32 -8.64 15.59 4.04
CA VAL A 32 -7.54 16.36 4.64
C VAL A 32 -7.38 16.01 6.13
N LYS A 33 -8.39 15.37 6.72
CA LYS A 33 -8.42 15.03 8.14
C LYS A 33 -7.67 13.73 8.40
N ALA A 34 -6.80 13.73 9.42
CA ALA A 34 -6.17 12.51 9.90
C ALA A 34 -7.24 11.52 10.41
N LEU A 35 -7.02 10.23 10.12
CA LEU A 35 -7.88 9.16 10.61
C LEU A 35 -7.79 9.10 12.15
N SER A 36 -8.92 9.11 12.83
CA SER A 36 -8.97 9.00 14.29
C SER A 36 -9.31 7.57 14.73
N THR A 37 -9.01 7.24 16.00
CA THR A 37 -9.46 5.97 16.61
C THR A 37 -10.98 5.85 16.60
N GLN A 38 -11.71 6.98 16.69
CA GLN A 38 -13.17 6.97 16.60
C GLN A 38 -13.66 6.60 15.20
N ASP A 39 -12.93 7.00 14.13
CA ASP A 39 -13.27 6.60 12.75
C ASP A 39 -13.06 5.10 12.56
N VAL A 40 -11.96 4.53 13.12
CA VAL A 40 -11.70 3.08 13.12
C VAL A 40 -12.84 2.33 13.81
N LYS A 41 -13.20 2.76 15.02
CA LYS A 41 -14.32 2.19 15.79
C LYS A 41 -15.60 2.20 14.97
N THR A 42 -15.98 3.37 14.46
CA THR A 42 -17.23 3.55 13.72
C THR A 42 -17.29 2.65 12.47
N ALA A 43 -16.19 2.57 11.72
CA ALA A 43 -16.12 1.73 10.51
C ALA A 43 -16.26 0.25 10.85
N CYS A 44 -15.57 -0.24 11.89
CA CYS A 44 -15.67 -1.63 12.34
C CYS A 44 -17.10 -1.96 12.83
N GLU A 45 -17.70 -1.10 13.63
CA GLU A 45 -19.07 -1.30 14.14
C GLU A 45 -20.11 -1.32 13.01
N ILE A 46 -19.99 -0.43 12.01
CA ILE A 46 -20.87 -0.42 10.84
C ILE A 46 -20.69 -1.73 10.04
N ALA A 47 -19.46 -2.14 9.81
CA ALA A 47 -19.18 -3.36 9.06
C ALA A 47 -19.77 -4.60 9.77
N ILE A 48 -19.58 -4.73 11.07
CA ILE A 48 -20.13 -5.84 11.86
C ILE A 48 -21.65 -5.83 11.84
N LYS A 49 -22.28 -4.66 12.06
CA LYS A 49 -23.74 -4.51 12.03
C LYS A 49 -24.35 -4.82 10.67
N SER A 50 -23.61 -4.64 9.58
CA SER A 50 -24.06 -4.99 8.23
C SER A 50 -24.22 -6.51 8.01
N GLY A 51 -23.66 -7.35 8.89
CA GLY A 51 -23.67 -8.81 8.78
C GLY A 51 -22.78 -9.35 7.64
N ASN A 52 -21.97 -8.51 7.00
CA ASN A 52 -21.12 -8.90 5.88
C ASN A 52 -19.67 -9.20 6.28
N THR A 53 -19.33 -9.16 7.58
CA THR A 53 -18.00 -9.50 8.08
C THR A 53 -17.89 -10.99 8.39
N SER A 54 -16.67 -11.52 8.26
CA SER A 54 -16.34 -12.90 8.58
C SER A 54 -14.89 -13.00 9.05
N PRO A 55 -14.62 -13.70 10.17
CA PRO A 55 -13.25 -13.97 10.62
C PRO A 55 -12.40 -14.74 9.60
N GLU A 56 -13.04 -15.38 8.60
CA GLU A 56 -12.34 -16.16 7.59
C GLU A 56 -11.94 -15.36 6.34
N SER A 57 -12.62 -14.23 6.07
CA SER A 57 -12.48 -13.56 4.77
C SER A 57 -12.52 -12.04 4.80
N SER A 58 -12.82 -11.42 5.94
CA SER A 58 -12.88 -9.96 6.05
C SER A 58 -11.68 -9.43 6.79
N GLU A 59 -11.10 -8.33 6.33
CA GLU A 59 -9.95 -7.69 6.98
C GLU A 59 -10.26 -6.21 7.30
N ILE A 60 -9.66 -5.72 8.39
CA ILE A 60 -9.55 -4.28 8.65
C ILE A 60 -8.31 -3.81 7.88
N ALA A 61 -8.47 -2.91 6.92
CA ALA A 61 -7.40 -2.56 6.00
C ALA A 61 -7.06 -1.08 6.06
N PHE A 62 -5.82 -0.77 6.47
CA PHE A 62 -5.27 0.59 6.44
C PHE A 62 -4.57 0.84 5.11
N PHE A 63 -5.16 1.72 4.31
CA PHE A 63 -4.69 2.11 2.99
C PHE A 63 -4.26 3.59 2.94
N GLY A 64 -3.65 4.00 1.86
CA GLY A 64 -3.31 5.39 1.56
C GLY A 64 -1.81 5.62 1.48
N GLY A 65 -1.26 6.36 2.44
CA GLY A 65 0.18 6.58 2.53
C GLY A 65 0.95 5.35 3.03
N SER A 66 2.21 5.56 3.40
CA SER A 66 3.01 4.49 4.02
C SER A 66 2.65 4.33 5.49
N PHE A 67 1.90 3.28 5.83
CA PHE A 67 1.37 3.10 7.19
C PHE A 67 2.48 2.98 8.24
N THR A 68 3.58 2.30 7.94
CA THR A 68 4.71 2.14 8.89
C THR A 68 5.64 3.35 8.96
N ALA A 69 5.43 4.37 8.13
CA ALA A 69 6.19 5.61 8.12
C ALA A 69 5.51 6.78 8.85
N ILE A 70 4.27 6.60 9.31
CA ILE A 70 3.60 7.58 10.17
C ILE A 70 4.23 7.57 11.57
N ASP A 71 3.89 8.57 12.37
CA ASP A 71 4.28 8.60 13.78
C ASP A 71 3.93 7.28 14.49
N GLU A 72 4.85 6.75 15.29
CA GLU A 72 4.71 5.43 15.88
C GLU A 72 3.60 5.35 16.91
N GLU A 73 3.43 6.37 17.75
CA GLU A 73 2.36 6.41 18.73
C GLU A 73 0.99 6.50 18.06
N TYR A 74 0.91 7.29 16.98
CA TYR A 74 -0.30 7.38 16.17
C TYR A 74 -0.62 6.04 15.48
N MET A 75 0.37 5.38 14.88
CA MET A 75 0.21 4.04 14.29
C MET A 75 -0.31 3.04 15.32
N ILE A 76 0.31 3.01 16.49
CA ILE A 76 -0.08 2.12 17.60
C ILE A 76 -1.51 2.42 18.07
N SER A 77 -1.89 3.69 18.14
CA SER A 77 -3.25 4.06 18.57
C SER A 77 -4.33 3.51 17.64
N LEU A 78 -4.12 3.62 16.32
CA LEU A 78 -5.03 3.08 15.30
C LEU A 78 -5.10 1.54 15.34
N LEU A 79 -3.95 0.88 15.45
CA LEU A 79 -3.86 -0.57 15.54
C LEU A 79 -4.49 -1.10 16.84
N ALA A 80 -4.28 -0.43 17.96
CA ALA A 80 -4.87 -0.82 19.24
C ALA A 80 -6.41 -0.73 19.21
N GLU A 81 -6.97 0.27 18.52
CA GLU A 81 -8.41 0.35 18.32
C GLU A 81 -8.92 -0.77 17.42
N ALA A 82 -8.26 -1.02 16.27
CA ALA A 82 -8.61 -2.09 15.35
C ALA A 82 -8.57 -3.48 16.03
N LYS A 83 -7.58 -3.71 16.89
CA LYS A 83 -7.43 -4.97 17.64
C LYS A 83 -8.64 -5.34 18.48
N LYS A 84 -9.41 -4.38 18.96
CA LYS A 84 -10.63 -4.64 19.77
C LYS A 84 -11.72 -5.38 18.99
N TYR A 85 -11.65 -5.38 17.66
CA TYR A 85 -12.63 -5.98 16.76
C TYR A 85 -12.13 -7.23 16.05
N ILE A 86 -10.89 -7.68 16.36
CA ILE A 86 -10.19 -8.70 15.56
C ILE A 86 -10.95 -10.04 15.49
N ASP A 87 -11.73 -10.38 16.51
CA ASP A 87 -12.52 -11.63 16.54
C ASP A 87 -13.61 -11.69 15.46
N SER A 88 -13.98 -10.54 14.90
CA SER A 88 -14.96 -10.43 13.79
C SER A 88 -14.30 -10.38 12.41
N PHE A 89 -12.97 -10.41 12.35
CA PHE A 89 -12.18 -10.27 11.13
C PHE A 89 -11.05 -11.29 11.07
N LYS A 90 -10.59 -11.62 9.87
CA LYS A 90 -9.42 -12.47 9.64
C LYS A 90 -8.14 -11.86 10.24
N GLY A 91 -8.06 -10.53 10.28
CA GLY A 91 -6.93 -9.79 10.78
C GLY A 91 -6.90 -8.35 10.29
N VAL A 92 -5.76 -7.74 10.47
CA VAL A 92 -5.48 -6.39 9.97
C VAL A 92 -4.53 -6.46 8.78
N ARG A 93 -4.88 -5.75 7.70
CA ARG A 93 -4.03 -5.54 6.52
C ARG A 93 -3.51 -4.11 6.52
N ILE A 94 -2.25 -3.93 6.17
CA ILE A 94 -1.65 -2.59 6.00
C ILE A 94 -0.99 -2.48 4.64
N SER A 95 -0.94 -1.25 4.10
CA SER A 95 -0.13 -0.92 2.92
C SER A 95 1.01 0.00 3.31
N THR A 96 2.21 -0.31 2.83
CA THR A 96 3.40 0.47 3.16
C THR A 96 4.46 0.42 2.06
N ARG A 97 5.56 1.12 2.28
CA ARG A 97 6.73 1.19 1.40
C ARG A 97 7.78 0.16 1.84
N PRO A 98 8.59 -0.39 0.90
CA PRO A 98 9.66 -1.33 1.24
C PRO A 98 10.69 -0.75 2.22
N ASP A 99 11.10 0.51 2.01
CA ASP A 99 12.08 1.23 2.83
C ASP A 99 11.57 1.63 4.23
N CYS A 100 10.32 1.32 4.56
CA CYS A 100 9.71 1.61 5.86
C CYS A 100 9.42 0.33 6.67
N ILE A 101 10.05 -0.80 6.33
CA ILE A 101 9.96 -2.09 7.02
C ILE A 101 11.27 -2.38 7.74
N ASN A 102 11.18 -2.75 9.00
CA ASN A 102 12.27 -3.30 9.82
C ASN A 102 11.70 -4.23 10.91
N GLU A 103 12.57 -4.95 11.59
CA GLU A 103 12.18 -5.93 12.62
C GLU A 103 11.32 -5.31 13.72
N HIS A 104 11.71 -4.14 14.25
CA HIS A 104 10.95 -3.43 15.28
C HIS A 104 9.51 -3.12 14.85
N LYS A 105 9.33 -2.62 13.62
CA LYS A 105 7.98 -2.36 13.07
C LYS A 105 7.18 -3.66 12.94
N LEU A 106 7.80 -4.74 12.47
CA LEU A 106 7.13 -6.03 12.33
C LEU A 106 6.69 -6.61 13.68
N GLU A 107 7.49 -6.46 14.73
CA GLU A 107 7.11 -6.85 16.09
C GLU A 107 5.87 -6.09 16.59
N ILE A 108 5.82 -4.76 16.37
CA ILE A 108 4.66 -3.94 16.71
C ILE A 108 3.44 -4.42 15.93
N LEU A 109 3.56 -4.57 14.61
CA LEU A 109 2.46 -5.01 13.75
C LEU A 109 1.89 -6.37 14.20
N LYS A 110 2.78 -7.32 14.52
CA LYS A 110 2.38 -8.65 15.02
C LYS A 110 1.65 -8.58 16.35
N LYS A 111 2.14 -7.76 17.28
CA LYS A 111 1.53 -7.53 18.60
C LYS A 111 0.09 -7.03 18.48
N TYR A 112 -0.22 -6.22 17.47
CA TYR A 112 -1.53 -5.63 17.28
C TYR A 112 -2.43 -6.36 16.27
N GLY A 113 -2.05 -7.58 15.84
CA GLY A 113 -2.92 -8.43 15.04
C GLY A 113 -2.92 -8.14 13.54
N VAL A 114 -1.86 -7.50 13.04
CA VAL A 114 -1.63 -7.44 11.59
C VAL A 114 -1.31 -8.84 11.09
N THR A 115 -1.95 -9.23 10.01
CA THR A 115 -1.79 -10.54 9.36
C THR A 115 -1.23 -10.41 7.94
N SER A 116 -1.48 -9.28 7.29
CA SER A 116 -1.12 -9.06 5.89
C SER A 116 -0.42 -7.71 5.71
N ILE A 117 0.69 -7.70 4.99
CA ILE A 117 1.45 -6.50 4.66
C ILE A 117 1.58 -6.38 3.15
N GLU A 118 1.11 -5.27 2.60
CA GLU A 118 1.14 -4.98 1.17
C GLU A 118 2.20 -3.92 0.87
N LEU A 119 3.23 -4.31 0.10
CA LEU A 119 4.33 -3.44 -0.28
C LEU A 119 4.07 -2.75 -1.62
N GLY A 120 4.15 -1.44 -1.63
CA GLY A 120 4.14 -0.63 -2.85
C GLY A 120 5.48 -0.69 -3.58
N ALA A 121 5.81 -1.81 -4.22
CA ALA A 121 7.03 -1.99 -5.01
C ALA A 121 7.06 -1.07 -6.23
N GLN A 122 5.97 -1.05 -6.97
CA GLN A 122 5.70 -0.30 -8.20
C GLN A 122 6.53 -0.74 -9.41
N SER A 123 7.84 -0.91 -9.29
CA SER A 123 8.77 -1.43 -10.29
C SER A 123 9.97 -2.09 -9.60
N THR A 124 10.69 -2.95 -10.31
CA THR A 124 11.99 -3.49 -9.89
C THR A 124 13.15 -2.96 -10.75
N ASP A 125 12.89 -1.98 -11.60
CA ASP A 125 13.91 -1.23 -12.32
C ASP A 125 14.28 0.04 -11.54
N ASP A 126 15.51 0.12 -11.03
CA ASP A 126 15.97 1.25 -10.20
C ASP A 126 15.98 2.58 -10.98
N GLY A 127 16.10 2.55 -12.31
CA GLY A 127 15.97 3.73 -13.16
C GLY A 127 14.54 4.26 -13.16
N VAL A 128 13.55 3.37 -13.30
CA VAL A 128 12.12 3.69 -13.22
C VAL A 128 11.77 4.20 -11.84
N LEU A 129 12.22 3.53 -10.77
CA LEU A 129 12.00 3.94 -9.38
C LEU A 129 12.54 5.35 -9.11
N ARG A 130 13.74 5.67 -9.58
CA ARG A 130 14.39 6.97 -9.41
C ARG A 130 13.66 8.08 -10.15
N ILE A 131 13.32 7.88 -11.43
CA ILE A 131 12.57 8.86 -12.23
C ILE A 131 11.23 9.19 -11.56
N ASN A 132 10.56 8.18 -11.02
CA ASN A 132 9.29 8.34 -10.33
C ASN A 132 9.41 8.73 -8.85
N ARG A 133 10.60 9.11 -8.38
CA ARG A 133 10.88 9.60 -7.02
C ARG A 133 10.40 8.66 -5.92
N ARG A 134 10.60 7.33 -6.15
CA ARG A 134 10.13 6.32 -5.18
C ARG A 134 10.95 6.31 -3.89
N GLY A 135 12.23 6.66 -3.94
CA GLY A 135 13.12 6.75 -2.78
C GLY A 135 13.58 5.40 -2.21
N HIS A 136 13.18 4.29 -2.81
CA HIS A 136 13.65 2.94 -2.51
C HIS A 136 14.16 2.27 -3.78
N THR A 137 14.87 1.16 -3.61
CA THR A 137 15.48 0.36 -4.67
C THR A 137 14.81 -1.01 -4.82
N ALA A 138 15.13 -1.73 -5.90
CA ALA A 138 14.73 -3.13 -6.05
C ALA A 138 15.26 -4.00 -4.89
N LYS A 139 16.43 -3.69 -4.36
CA LYS A 139 17.00 -4.41 -3.21
C LYS A 139 16.20 -4.21 -1.92
N ASP A 140 15.64 -3.02 -1.70
CA ASP A 140 14.78 -2.76 -0.56
C ASP A 140 13.48 -3.58 -0.65
N ILE A 141 12.94 -3.77 -1.87
CA ILE A 141 11.77 -4.64 -2.11
C ILE A 141 12.10 -6.09 -1.72
N GLU A 142 13.24 -6.63 -2.17
CA GLU A 142 13.69 -7.98 -1.86
C GLU A 142 13.84 -8.16 -0.33
N ASN A 143 14.58 -7.25 0.31
CA ASN A 143 14.86 -7.32 1.74
C ASN A 143 13.57 -7.24 2.59
N ALA A 144 12.68 -6.28 2.28
CA ALA A 144 11.42 -6.14 2.99
C ALA A 144 10.51 -7.35 2.78
N SER A 145 10.44 -7.90 1.56
CA SER A 145 9.66 -9.10 1.27
C SER A 145 10.13 -10.32 2.06
N MET A 146 11.45 -10.49 2.17
CA MET A 146 12.06 -11.56 2.96
C MET A 146 11.70 -11.42 4.44
N LEU A 147 11.93 -10.23 5.03
CA LEU A 147 11.63 -9.96 6.43
C LEU A 147 10.15 -10.19 6.78
N ILE A 148 9.22 -9.73 5.92
CA ILE A 148 7.78 -9.91 6.10
C ILE A 148 7.43 -11.39 6.17
N ARG A 149 7.93 -12.18 5.23
CA ARG A 149 7.65 -13.63 5.16
C ARG A 149 8.27 -14.40 6.33
N GLU A 150 9.53 -14.12 6.67
CA GLU A 150 10.22 -14.75 7.80
C GLU A 150 9.53 -14.41 9.13
N SER A 151 8.90 -13.24 9.23
CA SER A 151 8.08 -12.86 10.38
C SER A 151 6.68 -13.49 10.40
N GLY A 152 6.30 -14.25 9.35
CA GLY A 152 5.06 -15.01 9.29
C GLY A 152 3.82 -14.19 8.88
N PHE A 153 4.00 -13.06 8.18
CA PHE A 153 2.90 -12.29 7.59
C PHE A 153 2.58 -12.76 6.16
N GLU A 154 1.34 -12.58 5.75
CA GLU A 154 0.98 -12.64 4.34
C GLU A 154 1.61 -11.46 3.59
N LEU A 155 2.34 -11.75 2.51
CA LEU A 155 2.99 -10.75 1.68
C LEU A 155 2.12 -10.38 0.48
N GLY A 156 1.71 -9.13 0.37
CA GLY A 156 1.15 -8.55 -0.84
C GLY A 156 2.19 -7.69 -1.56
N LEU A 157 2.25 -7.76 -2.89
CA LEU A 157 3.09 -6.88 -3.69
C LEU A 157 2.24 -6.09 -4.68
N GLN A 158 2.51 -4.79 -4.78
CA GLN A 158 1.86 -3.92 -5.76
C GLN A 158 2.87 -3.47 -6.81
N MET A 159 2.51 -3.58 -8.09
CA MET A 159 3.25 -2.97 -9.18
C MET A 159 2.38 -2.00 -9.98
N MET A 160 3.04 -1.10 -10.66
CA MET A 160 2.39 -0.20 -11.63
C MET A 160 2.96 -0.45 -13.03
N THR A 161 2.08 -0.47 -14.02
CA THR A 161 2.46 -0.54 -15.44
C THR A 161 2.42 0.85 -16.07
N GLY A 162 3.28 1.11 -17.04
CA GLY A 162 3.33 2.37 -17.76
C GLY A 162 3.86 3.55 -16.96
N LEU A 163 4.68 3.33 -15.94
CA LEU A 163 5.38 4.39 -15.22
C LEU A 163 6.33 5.16 -16.16
N MET A 164 6.59 6.42 -15.87
CA MET A 164 7.57 7.23 -16.62
C MET A 164 8.93 6.52 -16.63
N GLY A 165 9.50 6.36 -17.82
CA GLY A 165 10.78 5.65 -18.03
C GLY A 165 10.66 4.11 -18.04
N SER A 166 9.44 3.56 -17.90
CA SER A 166 9.19 2.14 -18.09
C SER A 166 8.93 1.80 -19.56
N SER A 167 8.93 0.50 -19.86
CA SER A 167 8.51 -0.09 -21.12
C SER A 167 7.76 -1.39 -20.83
N PHE A 168 7.13 -1.96 -21.85
CA PHE A 168 6.47 -3.26 -21.72
C PHE A 168 7.44 -4.34 -21.19
N GLU A 169 8.66 -4.38 -21.70
CA GLU A 169 9.69 -5.35 -21.27
C GLU A 169 10.10 -5.15 -19.81
N LYS A 170 10.21 -3.90 -19.35
CA LYS A 170 10.50 -3.59 -17.95
C LYS A 170 9.35 -3.94 -17.02
N ASP A 171 8.12 -3.72 -17.46
CA ASP A 171 6.93 -4.09 -16.69
C ASP A 171 6.81 -5.62 -16.56
N ILE A 172 7.09 -6.38 -17.62
CA ILE A 172 7.17 -7.85 -17.58
C ILE A 172 8.28 -8.32 -16.64
N LYS A 173 9.50 -7.78 -16.76
CA LYS A 173 10.59 -8.10 -15.83
C LYS A 173 10.25 -7.79 -14.38
N THR A 174 9.52 -6.71 -14.14
CA THR A 174 9.02 -6.38 -12.80
C THR A 174 8.07 -7.47 -12.31
N ALA A 175 7.11 -7.90 -13.13
CA ALA A 175 6.17 -8.95 -12.74
C ALA A 175 6.89 -10.28 -12.43
N GLU A 176 7.85 -10.69 -13.27
CA GLU A 176 8.67 -11.88 -13.07
C GLU A 176 9.43 -11.82 -11.74
N LYS A 177 10.10 -10.70 -11.47
CA LYS A 177 10.83 -10.49 -10.21
C LYS A 177 9.92 -10.54 -8.99
N LEU A 178 8.73 -9.94 -9.06
CA LEU A 178 7.76 -10.00 -7.96
C LEU A 178 7.27 -11.44 -7.71
N ILE A 179 7.07 -12.23 -8.76
CA ILE A 179 6.69 -13.66 -8.64
C ILE A 179 7.81 -14.47 -7.97
N GLU A 180 9.08 -14.21 -8.28
CA GLU A 180 10.24 -14.86 -7.64
C GLU A 180 10.26 -14.64 -6.11
N LEU A 181 9.73 -13.51 -5.62
CA LEU A 181 9.60 -13.22 -4.19
C LEU A 181 8.48 -14.01 -3.50
N LYS A 182 7.69 -14.79 -4.26
CA LYS A 182 6.60 -15.67 -3.79
C LYS A 182 5.60 -14.95 -2.90
N PRO A 183 4.95 -13.87 -3.37
CA PRO A 183 3.91 -13.19 -2.62
C PRO A 183 2.63 -14.02 -2.55
N ASP A 184 1.83 -13.81 -1.50
CA ASP A 184 0.50 -14.40 -1.37
C ASP A 184 -0.52 -13.69 -2.29
N THR A 185 -0.30 -12.41 -2.55
CA THR A 185 -1.14 -11.61 -3.45
C THR A 185 -0.32 -10.63 -4.27
N VAL A 186 -0.75 -10.38 -5.51
CA VAL A 186 -0.18 -9.34 -6.38
C VAL A 186 -1.30 -8.43 -6.87
N ARG A 187 -1.05 -7.12 -6.85
CA ARG A 187 -1.92 -6.11 -7.47
C ARG A 187 -1.17 -5.38 -8.57
N ILE A 188 -1.81 -5.26 -9.71
CA ILE A 188 -1.28 -4.54 -10.87
C ILE A 188 -2.15 -3.32 -11.12
N TYR A 189 -1.56 -2.13 -11.06
CA TYR A 189 -2.22 -0.86 -11.32
C TYR A 189 -1.68 -0.23 -12.60
N PRO A 190 -2.53 0.09 -13.58
CA PRO A 190 -2.09 0.95 -14.67
C PRO A 190 -1.82 2.35 -14.12
N THR A 191 -0.81 3.02 -14.68
CA THR A 191 -0.52 4.41 -14.32
C THR A 191 -1.62 5.32 -14.86
N ILE A 192 -2.28 6.04 -13.94
CA ILE A 192 -3.26 7.09 -14.25
C ILE A 192 -2.62 8.43 -13.90
N VAL A 193 -2.68 9.38 -14.84
CA VAL A 193 -2.16 10.74 -14.61
C VAL A 193 -3.17 11.55 -13.84
N LEU A 194 -2.78 11.98 -12.64
CA LEU A 194 -3.60 12.84 -11.78
C LEU A 194 -3.16 14.29 -11.92
N GLU A 195 -4.11 15.21 -11.95
CA GLU A 195 -3.83 16.64 -11.93
C GLU A 195 -3.00 17.04 -10.70
N ASN A 196 -2.24 18.10 -10.84
CA ASN A 196 -1.35 18.63 -9.79
C ASN A 196 -0.30 17.61 -9.32
N THR A 197 0.23 16.81 -10.26
CA THR A 197 1.35 15.90 -10.03
C THR A 197 2.49 16.23 -11.00
N PRO A 198 3.77 15.96 -10.62
CA PRO A 198 4.88 16.09 -11.56
C PRO A 198 4.71 15.27 -12.85
N LEU A 199 4.03 14.12 -12.77
CA LEU A 199 3.74 13.30 -13.94
C LEU A 199 2.77 13.99 -14.92
N ALA A 200 1.79 14.75 -14.39
CA ALA A 200 0.89 15.54 -15.22
C ALA A 200 1.62 16.67 -15.95
N ASP A 201 2.62 17.27 -15.31
CA ASP A 201 3.44 18.31 -15.94
C ASP A 201 4.32 17.71 -17.05
N CYS A 202 4.94 16.54 -16.83
CA CYS A 202 5.68 15.80 -17.84
C CYS A 202 4.79 15.36 -19.02
N MET A 203 3.52 15.01 -18.76
CA MET A 203 2.57 14.70 -19.84
C MET A 203 2.23 15.95 -20.66
N LYS A 204 2.02 17.10 -20.02
CA LYS A 204 1.74 18.38 -20.71
C LYS A 204 2.92 18.87 -21.53
N SER A 205 4.16 18.64 -21.08
CA SER A 205 5.39 19.00 -21.82
C SER A 205 5.73 18.02 -22.94
N GLY A 206 5.04 16.88 -23.03
CA GLY A 206 5.36 15.82 -24.02
C GLY A 206 6.49 14.89 -23.62
N GLU A 207 7.04 15.03 -22.41
CA GLU A 207 8.08 14.14 -21.87
C GLU A 207 7.57 12.76 -21.44
N TYR A 208 6.26 12.65 -21.20
CA TYR A 208 5.58 11.42 -20.83
C TYR A 208 4.30 11.22 -21.63
N THR A 209 4.08 9.97 -22.08
CA THR A 209 2.86 9.55 -22.76
C THR A 209 2.18 8.46 -21.92
N CYS A 210 0.94 8.70 -21.51
CA CYS A 210 0.19 7.74 -20.70
C CYS A 210 -0.41 6.65 -21.60
N LEU A 211 -0.17 5.37 -21.28
CA LEU A 211 -0.68 4.23 -22.05
C LEU A 211 -2.22 4.18 -22.16
N LEU A 212 -2.93 4.72 -21.16
CA LEU A 212 -4.40 4.74 -21.15
C LEU A 212 -5.02 5.83 -22.00
N TYR A 213 -4.24 6.83 -22.42
CA TYR A 213 -4.73 7.97 -23.22
C TYR A 213 -4.20 7.96 -24.67
N THR A 214 -3.51 6.89 -25.07
CA THR A 214 -3.07 6.66 -26.44
C THR A 214 -4.09 5.81 -27.20
N SER A 215 -5.20 6.39 -27.54
CA SER A 215 -6.15 5.83 -28.52
C SER A 215 -6.49 6.87 -29.57
#